data_4ed9028d6db846049ec3af9b6a1d94b7
#
_entry.id   4ed9028d6db846049ec3af9b6a1d94b7
#
_cell.length_a   1.000
_cell.length_b   1.000
_cell.length_c   1.000
_cell.angle_alpha   90.00
_cell.angle_beta   90.00
_cell.angle_gamma   90.00
#
_symmetry.space_group_name_H-M   'P 1'
#
loop_
_entity.id
_entity.type
_entity.pdbx_description
1 polymer ?
#
loop_
_entity_poly.entity_id
_entity_poly.type
_entity_poly.pdbx_seq_one_letter_code
_entity_poly.pdbx_strand_id
1 'polypeptide(L)'
;MPMVFACSVSHTPGIRAWADAPPTDQKERFYAGYDFLRERLWAAQPDTILIISSEHFANFFLDCMPAFAIGQAERYFGPIEPWVKIAQGYTHGDPELSQQLLATCYAEGLELNYSSELQLDHGIMIPLSFLDPGRELPVVPLIINCMTYPMPTQQRCYVLGRILEKALRSHERRVAVVGAGGLSHAPGERMHGNIDAKFDRTFLGQLESGDVEAFTAYTDEMLESRGLGTHEIRTWVALAGVANGARATTIFYEPIVEWATGCALLHYE
;
A
#
# COMPACT_ATOMS: atom_id res chain seq x y z
N MET A 1 6.26 19.33 9.92
CA MET A 1 5.35 18.20 9.67
C MET A 1 6.22 17.00 9.29
N PRO A 2 6.17 15.88 10.03
CA PRO A 2 7.06 14.76 9.74
C PRO A 2 6.66 13.92 8.51
N MET A 3 5.38 13.85 8.12
CA MET A 3 5.03 13.32 6.81
C MET A 3 5.42 14.33 5.73
N VAL A 4 6.39 13.97 4.90
CA VAL A 4 6.97 14.85 3.88
C VAL A 4 6.61 14.44 2.45
N PHE A 5 6.10 13.24 2.28
CA PHE A 5 5.65 12.69 1.01
C PHE A 5 4.58 11.63 1.26
N ALA A 6 3.56 11.55 0.39
CA ALA A 6 2.58 10.47 0.43
C ALA A 6 2.14 10.09 -0.99
N CYS A 7 2.02 8.78 -1.25
CA CYS A 7 1.48 8.26 -2.51
C CYS A 7 0.72 6.95 -2.32
N SER A 8 -0.31 6.72 -3.14
CA SER A 8 -0.95 5.41 -3.30
C SER A 8 -0.51 4.80 -4.61
N VAL A 9 -0.15 3.52 -4.60
CA VAL A 9 0.42 2.85 -5.77
C VAL A 9 -0.10 1.42 -5.91
N SER A 10 -0.33 0.99 -7.14
CA SER A 10 -0.61 -0.41 -7.45
C SER A 10 0.64 -1.27 -7.35
N HIS A 11 0.49 -2.48 -6.79
CA HIS A 11 1.59 -3.41 -6.53
C HIS A 11 1.42 -4.80 -7.16
N THR A 12 0.48 -4.97 -8.11
CA THR A 12 0.25 -6.29 -8.70
C THR A 12 1.56 -6.96 -9.18
N PRO A 13 1.74 -8.28 -8.94
CA PRO A 13 2.99 -8.98 -9.28
C PRO A 13 3.37 -8.86 -10.76
N GLY A 14 2.38 -8.74 -11.65
CA GLY A 14 2.57 -8.60 -13.09
C GLY A 14 3.52 -7.47 -13.48
N ILE A 15 3.55 -6.39 -12.70
CA ILE A 15 4.40 -5.22 -12.96
C ILE A 15 5.89 -5.60 -13.14
N ARG A 16 6.37 -6.60 -12.41
CA ARG A 16 7.75 -7.08 -12.48
C ARG A 16 7.87 -8.47 -13.08
N ALA A 17 6.99 -9.41 -12.69
CA ALA A 17 7.06 -10.80 -13.16
C ALA A 17 6.77 -10.93 -14.66
N TRP A 18 5.83 -10.15 -15.17
CA TRP A 18 5.38 -10.13 -16.57
C TRP A 18 5.42 -8.71 -17.15
N ALA A 19 6.51 -8.01 -16.91
CA ALA A 19 6.70 -6.61 -17.27
C ALA A 19 6.46 -6.30 -18.76
N ASP A 20 6.73 -7.25 -19.65
CA ASP A 20 6.60 -7.08 -21.10
C ASP A 20 5.27 -7.62 -21.66
N ALA A 21 4.33 -8.05 -20.79
CA ALA A 21 3.02 -8.55 -21.24
C ALA A 21 2.09 -7.45 -21.77
N PRO A 22 1.96 -6.25 -21.11
CA PRO A 22 1.11 -5.19 -21.62
C PRO A 22 1.67 -4.52 -22.88
N PRO A 23 0.83 -3.80 -23.65
CA PRO A 23 1.29 -2.91 -24.71
C PRO A 23 2.40 -1.96 -24.21
N THR A 24 3.44 -1.77 -25.03
CA THR A 24 4.63 -1.01 -24.63
C THR A 24 4.29 0.40 -24.18
N ASP A 25 3.44 1.10 -24.90
CA ASP A 25 3.02 2.46 -24.57
C ASP A 25 2.24 2.54 -23.24
N GLN A 26 1.43 1.54 -22.91
CA GLN A 26 0.70 1.47 -21.64
C GLN A 26 1.68 1.25 -20.47
N LYS A 27 2.61 0.30 -20.63
CA LYS A 27 3.67 0.07 -19.65
C LYS A 27 4.54 1.31 -19.43
N GLU A 28 4.96 1.98 -20.51
CA GLU A 28 5.79 3.17 -20.44
C GLU A 28 5.09 4.30 -19.68
N ARG A 29 3.79 4.54 -19.92
CA ARG A 29 3.02 5.53 -19.14
C ARG A 29 2.96 5.20 -17.67
N PHE A 30 2.74 3.92 -17.33
CA PHE A 30 2.72 3.48 -15.93
C PHE A 30 4.08 3.69 -15.25
N TYR A 31 5.18 3.32 -15.91
CA TYR A 31 6.52 3.50 -15.38
C TYR A 31 6.91 4.97 -15.24
N ALA A 32 6.54 5.81 -16.21
CA ALA A 32 6.72 7.25 -16.12
C ALA A 32 6.00 7.87 -14.90
N GLY A 33 4.82 7.34 -14.55
CA GLY A 33 4.12 7.72 -13.32
C GLY A 33 4.91 7.36 -12.05
N TYR A 34 5.54 6.20 -12.01
CA TYR A 34 6.44 5.83 -10.89
C TYR A 34 7.71 6.69 -10.87
N ASP A 35 8.28 7.03 -12.02
CA ASP A 35 9.43 7.93 -12.11
C ASP A 35 9.09 9.32 -11.55
N PHE A 36 7.91 9.85 -11.89
CA PHE A 36 7.40 11.10 -11.30
C PHE A 36 7.30 10.99 -9.77
N LEU A 37 6.73 9.91 -9.23
CA LEU A 37 6.61 9.72 -7.78
C LEU A 37 7.98 9.58 -7.12
N ARG A 38 8.92 8.87 -7.75
CA ARG A 38 10.29 8.74 -7.24
C ARG A 38 11.00 10.10 -7.16
N GLU A 39 10.91 10.92 -8.19
CA GLU A 39 11.49 12.27 -8.17
C GLU A 39 10.93 13.12 -7.03
N ARG A 40 9.62 13.06 -6.77
CA ARG A 40 8.97 13.77 -5.67
C ARG A 40 9.38 13.22 -4.30
N LEU A 41 9.47 11.90 -4.16
CA LEU A 41 9.96 11.25 -2.94
C LEU A 41 11.35 11.76 -2.58
N TRP A 42 12.30 11.69 -3.51
CA TRP A 42 13.69 12.10 -3.25
C TRP A 42 13.84 13.62 -3.09
N ALA A 43 13.06 14.43 -3.76
CA ALA A 43 13.01 15.87 -3.54
C ALA A 43 12.48 16.21 -2.14
N ALA A 44 11.60 15.39 -1.57
CA ALA A 44 11.10 15.55 -0.21
C ALA A 44 12.13 15.11 0.86
N GLN A 45 13.26 14.49 0.50
CA GLN A 45 14.35 14.07 1.40
C GLN A 45 13.83 13.34 2.66
N PRO A 46 13.10 12.21 2.54
CA PRO A 46 12.66 11.46 3.69
C PRO A 46 13.84 10.74 4.37
N ASP A 47 13.71 10.48 5.68
CA ASP A 47 14.65 9.67 6.46
C ASP A 47 14.21 8.19 6.49
N THR A 48 12.92 7.92 6.25
CA THR A 48 12.34 6.57 6.34
C THR A 48 11.04 6.49 5.54
N ILE A 49 10.63 5.27 5.18
CA ILE A 49 9.36 5.00 4.48
C ILE A 49 8.45 4.15 5.37
N LEU A 50 7.28 4.67 5.73
CA LEU A 50 6.15 3.86 6.21
C LEU A 50 5.41 3.32 4.98
N ILE A 51 5.40 2.01 4.77
CA ILE A 51 4.68 1.38 3.67
C ILE A 51 3.51 0.53 4.20
N ILE A 52 2.30 0.91 3.80
CA ILE A 52 1.06 0.23 4.16
C ILE A 52 0.67 -0.68 3.01
N SER A 53 0.66 -1.99 3.23
CA SER A 53 0.36 -2.99 2.20
C SER A 53 -0.63 -4.04 2.70
N SER A 54 -1.15 -4.86 1.79
CA SER A 54 -1.95 -6.04 2.14
C SER A 54 -1.06 -7.23 2.50
N GLU A 55 -1.63 -8.20 3.25
CA GLU A 55 -1.05 -9.53 3.40
C GLU A 55 -1.37 -10.36 2.13
N HIS A 56 -0.45 -11.24 1.74
CA HIS A 56 -0.63 -12.18 0.63
C HIS A 56 -0.28 -13.62 1.04
N PHE A 57 -0.61 -14.01 2.28
CA PHE A 57 -0.18 -15.28 2.88
C PHE A 57 1.35 -15.44 2.87
N ALA A 58 2.06 -14.33 3.06
CA ALA A 58 3.52 -14.29 3.12
C ALA A 58 4.04 -14.50 4.55
N ASN A 59 3.38 -13.87 5.53
CA ASN A 59 3.78 -13.89 6.93
C ASN A 59 2.69 -14.46 7.84
N PHE A 60 1.41 -14.25 7.49
CA PHE A 60 0.27 -14.63 8.28
C PHE A 60 -0.64 -15.58 7.48
N PHE A 61 -1.15 -16.60 8.16
CA PHE A 61 -1.94 -17.66 7.53
C PHE A 61 -3.28 -17.82 8.27
N LEU A 62 -4.10 -18.76 7.81
CA LEU A 62 -5.44 -18.96 8.36
C LEU A 62 -5.48 -19.37 9.84
N ASP A 63 -4.36 -19.83 10.38
CA ASP A 63 -4.20 -20.17 11.80
C ASP A 63 -4.00 -18.93 12.69
N CYS A 64 -3.49 -17.81 12.13
CA CYS A 64 -3.28 -16.57 12.87
C CYS A 64 -3.21 -15.38 11.93
N MET A 65 -4.36 -14.86 11.48
CA MET A 65 -4.44 -13.68 10.61
C MET A 65 -4.83 -12.44 11.41
N PRO A 66 -3.89 -11.49 11.67
CA PRO A 66 -4.21 -10.25 12.36
C PRO A 66 -4.94 -9.27 11.44
N ALA A 67 -5.83 -8.44 12.00
CA ALA A 67 -6.46 -7.36 11.22
C ALA A 67 -5.42 -6.33 10.73
N PHE A 68 -4.44 -6.03 11.58
CA PHE A 68 -3.32 -5.13 11.31
C PHE A 68 -2.04 -5.68 11.96
N ALA A 69 -0.91 -5.58 11.26
CA ALA A 69 0.39 -5.93 11.81
C ALA A 69 1.47 -4.95 11.38
N ILE A 70 2.42 -4.66 12.26
CA ILE A 70 3.56 -3.79 11.97
C ILE A 70 4.87 -4.54 12.15
N GLY A 71 5.83 -4.33 11.24
CA GLY A 71 7.17 -4.87 11.39
C GLY A 71 8.01 -4.07 12.39
N GLN A 72 8.75 -4.77 13.26
CA GLN A 72 9.64 -4.18 14.27
C GLN A 72 11.07 -4.74 14.19
N ALA A 73 11.60 -4.92 13.00
CA ALA A 73 12.96 -5.46 12.82
C ALA A 73 13.94 -4.36 12.38
N GLU A 74 15.22 -4.56 12.66
CA GLU A 74 16.30 -3.73 12.13
C GLU A 74 16.52 -3.94 10.63
N ARG A 75 16.06 -5.07 10.10
CA ARG A 75 16.17 -5.40 8.68
C ARG A 75 15.11 -6.44 8.28
N TYR A 76 14.69 -6.38 7.04
CA TYR A 76 13.71 -7.29 6.45
C TYR A 76 14.27 -7.93 5.20
N PHE A 77 14.07 -9.25 5.04
CA PHE A 77 14.41 -9.96 3.81
C PHE A 77 13.25 -9.90 2.81
N GLY A 78 13.57 -9.64 1.52
CA GLY A 78 12.57 -9.67 0.45
C GLY A 78 13.14 -9.41 -0.95
N PRO A 79 12.31 -9.63 -1.98
CA PRO A 79 11.02 -10.30 -1.90
C PRO A 79 11.16 -11.77 -1.53
N ILE A 80 10.16 -12.32 -0.83
CA ILE A 80 10.16 -13.76 -0.55
C ILE A 80 9.82 -14.60 -1.79
N GLU A 81 9.21 -13.97 -2.78
CA GLU A 81 8.81 -14.59 -4.05
C GLU A 81 9.89 -14.41 -5.12
N PRO A 82 10.70 -15.44 -5.41
CA PRO A 82 11.81 -15.31 -6.37
C PRO A 82 11.34 -15.09 -7.81
N TRP A 83 10.10 -15.43 -8.11
CA TRP A 83 9.50 -15.28 -9.45
C TRP A 83 9.09 -13.82 -9.78
N VAL A 84 9.05 -12.91 -8.81
CA VAL A 84 8.70 -11.50 -9.02
C VAL A 84 9.77 -10.74 -9.83
N LYS A 85 10.96 -11.32 -10.03
CA LYS A 85 12.09 -10.72 -10.78
C LYS A 85 12.63 -9.42 -10.17
N ILE A 86 12.62 -9.34 -8.86
CA ILE A 86 13.33 -8.33 -8.08
C ILE A 86 14.45 -9.05 -7.32
N ALA A 87 15.64 -8.46 -7.28
CA ALA A 87 16.76 -9.05 -6.55
C ALA A 87 16.41 -9.23 -5.05
N GLN A 88 16.55 -10.47 -4.57
CA GLN A 88 16.35 -10.78 -3.15
C GLN A 88 17.50 -10.20 -2.31
N GLY A 89 17.17 -9.72 -1.13
CA GLY A 89 18.15 -9.16 -0.21
C GLY A 89 17.50 -8.48 0.98
N TYR A 90 18.32 -7.86 1.81
CA TYR A 90 17.85 -7.15 3.00
C TYR A 90 17.57 -5.68 2.69
N THR A 91 16.54 -5.16 3.34
CA THR A 91 16.22 -3.73 3.43
C THR A 91 16.28 -3.34 4.90
N HIS A 92 16.87 -2.19 5.23
CA HIS A 92 16.92 -1.70 6.60
C HIS A 92 15.51 -1.40 7.13
N GLY A 93 15.30 -1.68 8.40
CA GLY A 93 14.09 -1.30 9.13
C GLY A 93 14.31 -0.06 9.99
N ASP A 94 13.19 0.49 10.49
CA ASP A 94 13.17 1.57 11.46
C ASP A 94 12.38 1.15 12.70
N PRO A 95 13.00 0.39 13.62
CA PRO A 95 12.29 -0.13 14.80
C PRO A 95 11.86 0.98 15.77
N GLU A 96 12.54 2.13 15.79
CA GLU A 96 12.17 3.26 16.64
C GLU A 96 10.84 3.88 16.19
N LEU A 97 10.70 4.16 14.89
CA LEU A 97 9.43 4.62 14.33
C LEU A 97 8.34 3.56 14.53
N SER A 98 8.64 2.28 14.26
CA SER A 98 7.68 1.18 14.47
C SER A 98 7.14 1.13 15.89
N GLN A 99 8.01 1.24 16.89
CA GLN A 99 7.64 1.24 18.32
C GLN A 99 6.75 2.44 18.67
N GLN A 100 7.09 3.62 18.18
CA GLN A 100 6.29 4.82 18.42
C GLN A 100 4.90 4.70 17.80
N LEU A 101 4.80 4.22 16.54
CA LEU A 101 3.52 4.00 15.87
C LEU A 101 2.67 2.99 16.64
N LEU A 102 3.27 1.85 17.03
CA LEU A 102 2.61 0.82 17.82
C LEU A 102 2.10 1.36 19.15
N ALA A 103 2.96 2.03 19.93
CA ALA A 103 2.59 2.59 21.22
C ALA A 103 1.44 3.61 21.12
N THR A 104 1.45 4.45 20.06
CA THR A 104 0.38 5.40 19.82
C THR A 104 -0.94 4.69 19.47
N CYS A 105 -0.89 3.65 18.62
CA CYS A 105 -2.08 2.87 18.30
C CYS A 105 -2.71 2.24 19.55
N TYR A 106 -1.90 1.63 20.43
CA TYR A 106 -2.39 1.09 21.70
C TYR A 106 -2.99 2.16 22.62
N ALA A 107 -2.35 3.33 22.72
CA ALA A 107 -2.88 4.43 23.53
C ALA A 107 -4.22 4.98 23.00
N GLU A 108 -4.47 4.86 21.68
CA GLU A 108 -5.72 5.27 21.04
C GLU A 108 -6.76 4.12 20.95
N GLY A 109 -6.50 2.97 21.59
CA GLY A 109 -7.41 1.81 21.63
C GLY A 109 -7.49 1.03 20.32
N LEU A 110 -6.41 1.04 19.54
CA LEU A 110 -6.26 0.22 18.33
C LEU A 110 -5.07 -0.73 18.49
N GLU A 111 -5.34 -1.97 18.85
CA GLU A 111 -4.31 -2.99 19.03
C GLU A 111 -3.81 -3.49 17.66
N LEU A 112 -2.54 -3.23 17.35
CA LEU A 112 -1.84 -3.83 16.22
C LEU A 112 -1.02 -5.03 16.69
N ASN A 113 -0.99 -6.09 15.89
CA ASN A 113 0.02 -7.11 16.04
C ASN A 113 1.38 -6.55 15.59
N TYR A 114 2.48 -7.13 16.08
CA TYR A 114 3.81 -6.80 15.60
C TYR A 114 4.63 -8.06 15.31
N SER A 115 5.60 -7.93 14.41
CA SER A 115 6.52 -9.01 14.08
C SER A 115 7.95 -8.47 13.97
N SER A 116 8.89 -9.15 14.64
CA SER A 116 10.33 -8.90 14.51
C SER A 116 10.98 -9.75 13.39
N GLU A 117 10.21 -10.59 12.72
CA GLU A 117 10.68 -11.52 11.68
C GLU A 117 9.85 -11.42 10.39
N LEU A 118 9.11 -10.32 10.21
CA LEU A 118 8.31 -10.09 9.02
C LEU A 118 9.19 -10.08 7.77
N GLN A 119 8.76 -10.76 6.73
CA GLN A 119 9.43 -10.79 5.42
C GLN A 119 8.65 -9.93 4.42
N LEU A 120 9.37 -9.31 3.48
CA LEU A 120 8.75 -8.45 2.48
C LEU A 120 8.33 -9.28 1.26
N ASP A 121 7.06 -9.20 0.92
CA ASP A 121 6.50 -9.79 -0.29
C ASP A 121 6.45 -8.79 -1.46
N HIS A 122 5.84 -9.20 -2.58
CA HIS A 122 5.66 -8.36 -3.75
C HIS A 122 4.88 -7.07 -3.45
N GLY A 123 3.92 -7.10 -2.51
CA GLY A 123 3.10 -5.94 -2.15
C GLY A 123 3.92 -4.77 -1.63
N ILE A 124 5.05 -5.06 -1.00
CA ILE A 124 6.01 -4.06 -0.51
C ILE A 124 7.16 -3.86 -1.50
N MET A 125 7.71 -4.96 -2.03
CA MET A 125 8.92 -4.90 -2.82
C MET A 125 8.73 -4.34 -4.23
N ILE A 126 7.54 -4.45 -4.82
CA ILE A 126 7.26 -3.83 -6.13
C ILE A 126 7.30 -2.30 -6.01
N PRO A 127 6.54 -1.65 -5.12
CA PRO A 127 6.67 -0.21 -4.92
C PRO A 127 8.11 0.25 -4.62
N LEU A 128 8.80 -0.42 -3.69
CA LEU A 128 10.18 -0.07 -3.34
C LEU A 128 11.12 -0.22 -4.53
N SER A 129 10.92 -1.20 -5.41
CA SER A 129 11.77 -1.38 -6.61
C SER A 129 11.70 -0.23 -7.61
N PHE A 130 10.70 0.64 -7.51
CA PHE A 130 10.57 1.86 -8.30
C PHE A 130 10.94 3.11 -7.50
N LEU A 131 10.46 3.21 -6.27
CA LEU A 131 10.60 4.43 -5.44
C LEU A 131 12.00 4.54 -4.82
N ASP A 132 12.55 3.42 -4.36
CA ASP A 132 13.88 3.31 -3.74
C ASP A 132 14.61 2.04 -4.22
N PRO A 133 15.02 1.97 -5.50
CA PRO A 133 15.64 0.78 -6.08
C PRO A 133 16.98 0.42 -5.41
N GLY A 134 17.64 1.39 -4.80
CA GLY A 134 18.89 1.21 -4.05
C GLY A 134 18.68 0.67 -2.63
N ARG A 135 17.46 0.65 -2.11
CA ARG A 135 17.13 0.32 -0.71
C ARG A 135 17.92 1.16 0.28
N GLU A 136 18.01 2.45 -0.01
CA GLU A 136 18.79 3.41 0.77
C GLU A 136 18.04 3.88 2.02
N LEU A 137 16.71 3.89 1.96
CA LEU A 137 15.84 4.32 3.04
C LEU A 137 15.42 3.14 3.92
N PRO A 138 15.47 3.28 5.26
CA PRO A 138 14.82 2.34 6.15
C PRO A 138 13.31 2.27 5.89
N VAL A 139 12.71 1.11 6.14
CA VAL A 139 11.27 0.90 5.93
C VAL A 139 10.58 0.43 7.21
N VAL A 140 9.35 0.88 7.41
CA VAL A 140 8.40 0.34 8.37
C VAL A 140 7.26 -0.31 7.58
N PRO A 141 7.21 -1.64 7.48
CA PRO A 141 6.09 -2.32 6.86
C PRO A 141 4.89 -2.37 7.81
N LEU A 142 3.73 -1.94 7.33
CA LEU A 142 2.45 -2.07 8.01
C LEU A 142 1.51 -2.86 7.12
N ILE A 143 1.01 -3.99 7.63
CA ILE A 143 0.21 -4.95 6.89
C ILE A 143 -1.25 -4.84 7.34
N ILE A 144 -2.16 -4.82 6.36
CA ILE A 144 -3.60 -4.89 6.56
C ILE A 144 -4.12 -6.22 6.01
N ASN A 145 -4.95 -6.93 6.77
CA ASN A 145 -5.64 -8.10 6.25
C ASN A 145 -6.67 -7.68 5.19
N CYS A 146 -6.38 -7.98 3.93
CA CYS A 146 -7.27 -7.83 2.79
C CYS A 146 -7.62 -9.19 2.14
N MET A 147 -7.21 -10.32 2.75
CA MET A 147 -7.23 -11.65 2.13
C MET A 147 -8.32 -12.58 2.67
N THR A 148 -8.65 -12.47 3.94
CA THR A 148 -9.57 -13.46 4.56
C THR A 148 -10.39 -12.84 5.68
N TYR A 149 -11.61 -13.31 5.82
CA TYR A 149 -12.54 -12.89 6.87
C TYR A 149 -12.14 -13.40 8.27
N PRO A 150 -12.41 -12.56 9.32
CA PRO A 150 -12.94 -11.19 9.24
C PRO A 150 -11.86 -10.18 8.84
N MET A 151 -12.19 -9.26 7.94
CA MET A 151 -11.33 -8.16 7.53
C MET A 151 -11.67 -6.87 8.28
N PRO A 152 -10.71 -5.94 8.50
CA PRO A 152 -11.03 -4.62 9.04
C PRO A 152 -11.91 -3.84 8.06
N THR A 153 -12.92 -3.13 8.55
CA THR A 153 -13.77 -2.27 7.71
C THR A 153 -12.98 -1.09 7.15
N GLN A 154 -13.45 -0.48 6.05
CA GLN A 154 -12.84 0.72 5.48
C GLN A 154 -12.73 1.84 6.53
N GLN A 155 -13.78 2.02 7.35
CA GLN A 155 -13.77 2.98 8.45
C GLN A 155 -12.65 2.70 9.46
N ARG A 156 -12.42 1.42 9.82
CA ARG A 156 -11.31 1.06 10.72
C ARG A 156 -9.94 1.34 10.10
N CYS A 157 -9.79 1.11 8.80
CA CYS A 157 -8.55 1.43 8.07
C CYS A 157 -8.31 2.95 8.04
N TYR A 158 -9.34 3.75 7.81
CA TYR A 158 -9.26 5.22 7.89
C TYR A 158 -8.87 5.69 9.30
N VAL A 159 -9.49 5.12 10.35
CA VAL A 159 -9.16 5.43 11.76
C VAL A 159 -7.71 5.06 12.07
N LEU A 160 -7.22 3.90 11.61
CA LEU A 160 -5.80 3.55 11.71
C LEU A 160 -4.93 4.67 11.12
N GLY A 161 -5.23 5.10 9.90
CA GLY A 161 -4.50 6.18 9.25
C GLY A 161 -4.48 7.48 10.07
N ARG A 162 -5.61 7.86 10.67
CA ARG A 162 -5.71 9.05 11.55
C ARG A 162 -4.84 8.94 12.81
N ILE A 163 -4.74 7.73 13.39
CA ILE A 163 -3.88 7.47 14.55
C ILE A 163 -2.40 7.53 14.14
N LEU A 164 -2.04 6.95 13.00
CA LEU A 164 -0.68 7.02 12.47
C LEU A 164 -0.28 8.47 12.18
N GLU A 165 -1.17 9.27 11.60
CA GLU A 165 -0.92 10.70 11.37
C GLU A 165 -0.63 11.45 12.68
N LYS A 166 -1.41 11.16 13.74
CA LYS A 166 -1.17 11.73 15.08
C LYS A 166 0.22 11.37 15.60
N ALA A 167 0.64 10.10 15.46
CA ALA A 167 1.97 9.66 15.86
C ALA A 167 3.07 10.35 15.06
N LEU A 168 2.90 10.44 13.74
CA LEU A 168 3.86 11.07 12.85
C LEU A 168 4.04 12.57 13.14
N ARG A 169 3.01 13.29 13.55
CA ARG A 169 3.13 14.73 13.89
C ARG A 169 4.15 15.03 14.99
N SER A 170 4.31 14.11 15.92
CA SER A 170 5.23 14.24 17.07
C SER A 170 6.59 13.60 16.82
N HIS A 171 6.79 12.96 15.67
CA HIS A 171 8.05 12.30 15.33
C HIS A 171 9.06 13.31 14.76
N GLU A 172 10.35 13.07 15.00
CA GLU A 172 11.42 13.98 14.55
C GLU A 172 11.85 13.71 13.11
N ARG A 173 11.78 12.45 12.66
CA ARG A 173 12.20 12.03 11.31
C ARG A 173 11.18 12.46 10.25
N ARG A 174 11.70 12.73 9.06
CA ARG A 174 10.92 13.02 7.84
C ARG A 174 10.43 11.72 7.23
N VAL A 175 9.14 11.45 7.34
CA VAL A 175 8.56 10.17 6.93
C VAL A 175 7.84 10.29 5.58
N ALA A 176 8.22 9.44 4.63
CA ALA A 176 7.42 9.17 3.44
C ALA A 176 6.39 8.08 3.75
N VAL A 177 5.17 8.23 3.27
CA VAL A 177 4.13 7.23 3.47
C VAL A 177 3.62 6.70 2.13
N VAL A 178 3.64 5.38 1.96
CA VAL A 178 3.22 4.70 0.74
C VAL A 178 2.06 3.77 1.06
N GLY A 179 0.93 3.94 0.39
CA GLY A 179 -0.19 2.99 0.40
C GLY A 179 -0.08 2.08 -0.81
N ALA A 180 0.32 0.84 -0.62
CA ALA A 180 0.48 -0.14 -1.67
C ALA A 180 -0.72 -1.10 -1.69
N GLY A 181 -1.40 -1.19 -2.83
CA GLY A 181 -2.59 -2.02 -2.99
C GLY A 181 -2.94 -2.20 -4.46
N GLY A 182 -4.11 -2.72 -4.71
CA GLY A 182 -4.72 -2.79 -6.02
C GLY A 182 -6.06 -2.07 -6.04
N LEU A 183 -6.55 -1.80 -7.23
CA LEU A 183 -7.95 -1.47 -7.44
C LEU A 183 -8.73 -2.75 -7.76
N SER A 184 -9.73 -2.70 -8.65
CA SER A 184 -10.49 -3.91 -8.98
C SER A 184 -9.60 -4.97 -9.64
N HIS A 185 -9.57 -6.16 -9.05
CA HIS A 185 -8.90 -7.34 -9.59
C HIS A 185 -9.35 -8.63 -8.87
N ALA A 186 -9.19 -9.75 -9.54
CA ALA A 186 -9.67 -11.06 -9.06
C ALA A 186 -8.58 -12.14 -9.32
N PRO A 187 -7.44 -12.13 -8.61
CA PRO A 187 -6.35 -13.06 -8.85
C PRO A 187 -6.75 -14.49 -8.48
N GLY A 188 -6.54 -15.44 -9.42
CA GLY A 188 -6.79 -16.85 -9.16
C GLY A 188 -8.27 -17.26 -9.04
N GLU A 189 -9.20 -16.35 -9.21
CA GLU A 189 -10.63 -16.58 -9.13
C GLU A 189 -11.28 -16.85 -10.50
N ARG A 190 -12.58 -17.20 -10.46
CA ARG A 190 -13.40 -17.35 -11.66
C ARG A 190 -13.47 -16.07 -12.51
N MET A 191 -13.36 -14.91 -11.86
CA MET A 191 -13.38 -13.58 -12.50
C MET A 191 -11.99 -13.07 -12.85
N HIS A 192 -10.94 -13.93 -12.83
CA HIS A 192 -9.58 -13.53 -13.15
C HIS A 192 -9.51 -12.72 -14.45
N GLY A 193 -8.87 -11.56 -14.39
CA GLY A 193 -8.76 -10.63 -15.51
C GLY A 193 -9.93 -9.64 -15.67
N ASN A 194 -11.01 -9.78 -14.90
CA ASN A 194 -12.05 -8.76 -14.86
C ASN A 194 -11.57 -7.53 -14.10
N ILE A 195 -11.77 -6.35 -14.70
CA ILE A 195 -11.43 -5.06 -14.12
C ILE A 195 -12.69 -4.18 -14.21
N ASP A 196 -13.17 -3.68 -13.08
CA ASP A 196 -14.27 -2.72 -13.02
C ASP A 196 -13.77 -1.28 -13.10
N ALA A 197 -13.42 -0.84 -14.31
CA ALA A 197 -12.88 0.50 -14.53
C ALA A 197 -13.85 1.64 -14.09
N LYS A 198 -15.15 1.38 -14.01
CA LYS A 198 -16.12 2.36 -13.52
C LYS A 198 -16.00 2.53 -12.01
N PHE A 199 -15.94 1.41 -11.28
CA PHE A 199 -15.71 1.42 -9.84
C PHE A 199 -14.38 2.10 -9.52
N ASP A 200 -13.30 1.70 -10.19
CA ASP A 200 -11.97 2.24 -9.97
C ASP A 200 -11.94 3.77 -10.09
N ARG A 201 -12.48 4.31 -11.19
CA ARG A 201 -12.54 5.77 -11.40
C ARG A 201 -13.43 6.47 -10.36
N THR A 202 -14.51 5.82 -9.91
CA THR A 202 -15.38 6.37 -8.86
C THR A 202 -14.61 6.47 -7.54
N PHE A 203 -13.92 5.40 -7.13
CA PHE A 203 -13.12 5.38 -5.91
C PHE A 203 -11.97 6.40 -5.96
N LEU A 204 -11.25 6.49 -7.09
CA LEU A 204 -10.21 7.49 -7.29
C LEU A 204 -10.76 8.92 -7.14
N GLY A 205 -11.89 9.22 -7.76
CA GLY A 205 -12.54 10.53 -7.64
C GLY A 205 -12.97 10.87 -6.21
N GLN A 206 -13.38 9.86 -5.41
CA GLN A 206 -13.69 10.05 -4.00
C GLN A 206 -12.43 10.38 -3.17
N LEU A 207 -11.30 9.72 -3.45
CA LEU A 207 -10.02 10.08 -2.82
C LEU A 207 -9.58 11.50 -3.21
N GLU A 208 -9.68 11.88 -4.48
CA GLU A 208 -9.32 13.21 -4.98
C GLU A 208 -10.18 14.32 -4.38
N SER A 209 -11.46 14.05 -4.18
CA SER A 209 -12.39 15.00 -3.55
C SER A 209 -12.30 15.03 -2.02
N GLY A 210 -11.60 14.04 -1.41
CA GLY A 210 -11.55 13.88 0.04
C GLY A 210 -12.90 13.47 0.66
N ASP A 211 -13.76 12.79 -0.11
CA ASP A 211 -15.07 12.33 0.35
C ASP A 211 -14.92 11.07 1.25
N VAL A 212 -14.56 11.34 2.50
CA VAL A 212 -14.30 10.29 3.52
C VAL A 212 -15.51 9.40 3.71
N GLU A 213 -16.71 9.96 3.73
CA GLU A 213 -17.95 9.21 3.93
C GLU A 213 -18.14 8.20 2.79
N ALA A 214 -17.93 8.62 1.55
CA ALA A 214 -18.10 7.77 0.39
C ALA A 214 -17.07 6.63 0.33
N PHE A 215 -15.76 6.91 0.48
CA PHE A 215 -14.76 5.86 0.36
C PHE A 215 -14.65 4.95 1.61
N THR A 216 -15.21 5.35 2.75
CA THR A 216 -15.30 4.47 3.93
C THR A 216 -16.60 3.65 3.99
N ALA A 217 -17.58 3.93 3.14
CA ALA A 217 -18.86 3.23 3.10
C ALA A 217 -18.82 1.88 2.35
N TYR A 218 -17.76 1.55 1.63
CA TYR A 218 -17.67 0.28 0.90
C TYR A 218 -17.71 -0.90 1.86
N THR A 219 -18.70 -1.78 1.63
CA THR A 219 -18.83 -3.07 2.34
C THR A 219 -18.01 -4.16 1.66
N ASP A 220 -17.75 -5.23 2.39
CA ASP A 220 -17.04 -6.39 1.85
C ASP A 220 -17.76 -6.98 0.63
N GLU A 221 -19.09 -7.12 0.68
CA GLU A 221 -19.91 -7.61 -0.43
C GLU A 221 -19.80 -6.72 -1.69
N MET A 222 -19.77 -5.39 -1.50
CA MET A 222 -19.58 -4.46 -2.61
C MET A 222 -18.21 -4.65 -3.27
N LEU A 223 -17.18 -4.94 -2.52
CA LEU A 223 -15.83 -5.14 -3.04
C LEU A 223 -15.67 -6.52 -3.69
N GLU A 224 -16.16 -7.59 -3.05
CA GLU A 224 -16.10 -8.96 -3.60
C GLU A 224 -16.79 -9.10 -4.96
N SER A 225 -17.86 -8.35 -5.18
CA SER A 225 -18.53 -8.36 -6.49
C SER A 225 -17.64 -7.89 -7.66
N ARG A 226 -16.44 -7.34 -7.35
CA ARG A 226 -15.44 -6.85 -8.31
C ARG A 226 -14.13 -7.66 -8.26
N GLY A 227 -14.11 -8.74 -7.46
CA GLY A 227 -12.97 -9.60 -7.21
C GLY A 227 -12.35 -9.39 -5.83
N LEU A 228 -11.87 -10.48 -5.21
CA LEU A 228 -11.31 -10.47 -3.85
C LEU A 228 -10.13 -9.50 -3.71
N GLY A 229 -9.31 -9.32 -4.74
CA GLY A 229 -8.21 -8.37 -4.70
C GLY A 229 -8.65 -6.91 -4.52
N THR A 230 -9.91 -6.56 -4.85
CA THR A 230 -10.45 -5.21 -4.63
C THR A 230 -10.44 -4.80 -3.15
N HIS A 231 -10.38 -5.77 -2.23
CA HIS A 231 -10.24 -5.49 -0.80
C HIS A 231 -8.98 -4.70 -0.44
N GLU A 232 -7.97 -4.69 -1.29
CA GLU A 232 -6.71 -3.98 -1.07
C GLU A 232 -6.85 -2.44 -1.10
N ILE A 233 -7.97 -1.89 -1.56
CA ILE A 233 -8.25 -0.45 -1.41
C ILE A 233 -8.17 0.02 0.05
N ARG A 234 -8.26 -0.90 1.03
CA ARG A 234 -8.07 -0.61 2.46
C ARG A 234 -6.75 0.06 2.77
N THR A 235 -5.69 -0.30 2.04
CA THR A 235 -4.37 0.31 2.21
C THR A 235 -4.37 1.78 1.79
N TRP A 236 -5.11 2.11 0.73
CA TRP A 236 -5.27 3.49 0.24
C TRP A 236 -6.21 4.31 1.13
N VAL A 237 -7.25 3.69 1.68
CA VAL A 237 -8.12 4.31 2.68
C VAL A 237 -7.35 4.62 3.97
N ALA A 238 -6.46 3.71 4.41
CA ALA A 238 -5.58 3.97 5.54
C ALA A 238 -4.62 5.14 5.24
N LEU A 239 -4.01 5.16 4.04
CA LEU A 239 -3.17 6.29 3.63
C LEU A 239 -3.95 7.60 3.57
N ALA A 240 -5.18 7.61 3.05
CA ALA A 240 -6.02 8.82 3.05
C ALA A 240 -6.25 9.35 4.48
N GLY A 241 -6.36 8.45 5.46
CA GLY A 241 -6.39 8.81 6.89
C GLY A 241 -5.09 9.46 7.37
N VAL A 242 -3.92 8.94 6.94
CA VAL A 242 -2.61 9.54 7.25
C VAL A 242 -2.46 10.91 6.58
N ALA A 243 -2.87 11.01 5.32
CA ALA A 243 -2.78 12.24 4.53
C ALA A 243 -3.63 13.39 5.08
N ASN A 244 -4.67 13.10 5.86
CA ASN A 244 -5.43 14.06 6.67
C ASN A 244 -5.81 15.36 5.96
N GLY A 245 -6.51 15.24 4.84
CA GLY A 245 -6.99 16.39 4.06
C GLY A 245 -5.99 16.94 3.04
N ALA A 246 -4.81 16.30 2.88
CA ALA A 246 -3.98 16.54 1.71
C ALA A 246 -4.75 16.11 0.45
N ARG A 247 -4.61 16.89 -0.61
CA ARG A 247 -5.31 16.64 -1.86
C ARG A 247 -4.65 15.48 -2.60
N ALA A 248 -5.42 14.42 -2.89
CA ALA A 248 -4.99 13.36 -3.80
C ALA A 248 -5.11 13.81 -5.25
N THR A 249 -4.13 13.43 -6.07
CA THR A 249 -4.14 13.63 -7.53
C THR A 249 -3.76 12.33 -8.20
N THR A 250 -4.60 11.84 -9.11
CA THR A 250 -4.30 10.65 -9.91
C THR A 250 -3.26 11.00 -10.98
N ILE A 251 -2.08 10.41 -10.86
CA ILE A 251 -0.97 10.54 -11.83
C ILE A 251 -1.16 9.58 -12.99
N PHE A 252 -1.68 8.40 -12.71
CA PHE A 252 -1.95 7.37 -13.70
C PHE A 252 -3.15 6.52 -13.25
N TYR A 253 -4.00 6.15 -14.21
CA TYR A 253 -4.97 5.06 -14.08
C TYR A 253 -5.27 4.44 -15.43
N GLU A 254 -5.01 3.16 -15.55
CA GLU A 254 -5.49 2.33 -16.67
C GLU A 254 -5.82 0.91 -16.20
N PRO A 255 -6.87 0.29 -16.78
CA PRO A 255 -7.07 -1.15 -16.64
C PRO A 255 -6.00 -1.87 -17.45
N ILE A 256 -5.10 -2.60 -16.79
CA ILE A 256 -4.04 -3.36 -17.46
C ILE A 256 -4.43 -4.83 -17.44
N VAL A 257 -5.02 -5.28 -18.54
CA VAL A 257 -5.60 -6.63 -18.67
C VAL A 257 -4.54 -7.72 -18.49
N GLU A 258 -3.36 -7.51 -19.02
CA GLU A 258 -2.24 -8.46 -18.94
C GLU A 258 -1.69 -8.62 -17.52
N TRP A 259 -1.91 -7.62 -16.67
CA TRP A 259 -1.62 -7.69 -15.24
C TRP A 259 -2.87 -7.98 -14.40
N ALA A 260 -4.01 -8.18 -15.07
CA ALA A 260 -5.31 -8.52 -14.48
C ALA A 260 -5.77 -7.54 -13.38
N THR A 261 -5.37 -6.27 -13.44
CA THR A 261 -5.58 -5.29 -12.36
C THR A 261 -5.89 -3.90 -12.92
N GLY A 262 -6.82 -3.20 -12.29
CA GLY A 262 -6.92 -1.75 -12.41
C GLY A 262 -5.70 -1.10 -11.75
N CYS A 263 -4.77 -0.58 -12.55
CA CYS A 263 -3.52 -0.01 -12.05
C CYS A 263 -3.62 1.50 -11.92
N ALA A 264 -3.27 2.02 -10.75
CA ALA A 264 -3.22 3.48 -10.55
C ALA A 264 -2.04 3.92 -9.67
N LEU A 265 -1.71 5.19 -9.81
CA LEU A 265 -0.69 5.90 -9.04
C LEU A 265 -1.27 7.25 -8.63
N LEU A 266 -1.26 7.58 -7.34
CA LEU A 266 -1.72 8.85 -6.80
C LEU A 266 -0.61 9.52 -6.00
N HIS A 267 -0.59 10.85 -6.05
CA HIS A 267 0.23 11.69 -5.18
C HIS A 267 -0.66 12.54 -4.27
N TYR A 268 -0.22 12.79 -3.05
CA TYR A 268 -0.93 13.64 -2.06
C TYR A 268 -0.10 14.88 -1.76
N GLU A 269 -0.73 16.07 -1.90
CA GLU A 269 -0.13 17.39 -1.66
C GLU A 269 -0.91 18.22 -0.65
#